data_30f31af0fbeb5ef86f0a05780f0bc19b
#
_entry.id   30f31af0fbeb5ef86f0a05780f0bc19b
#
_cell.length_a   1.000
_cell.length_b   1.000
_cell.length_c   1.000
_cell.angle_alpha   90.00
_cell.angle_beta   90.00
_cell.angle_gamma   90.00
#
_symmetry.space_group_name_H-M   'P 1'
#
loop_
_entity.id
_entity.type
_entity.pdbx_description
1 polymer ?
#
loop_
_entity_poly.entity_id
_entity_poly.type
_entity_poly.pdbx_seq_one_letter_code
_entity_poly.pdbx_strand_id
1 'polypeptide(L)'
;MTRKIDLIMSEINKKYKAELIHQGTDIIEIDKIPFSSPTANYMTYGGIPVGKFTEFYGGEGGGKTTSALDIVKNAQIKFKDVWLKKIDELDKQIEALANRENKQDKAKRTKLENEKENILEEGPKLVVYVDAEQTLDTQWAELLGVNTRELILVRPQAETAEQVLQIIIDLVATGNVGLVVLDSIPMLVSQNIFDESMEKKSYGGISQALTTFCQKITPHLNTTQCAFIGINQVREDLSSMYNTESTPGGKAWKHACSLRIKVRKGSFLDENRGELTSRAENPAGNKVELTIVKSKSCKSDRRLGYYTLSYTDGIDTVYDTVTVALQYGLVRKSGAWYYLIKGEEEQGFQGLAKILTYLRENTEELDILIKALEAKME
;
A
#
# COMPACT_ATOMS: atom_id res chain seq x y z
N MET A 1 27.67 -19.03 -28.34
CA MET A 1 27.81 -17.75 -29.08
C MET A 1 27.06 -16.68 -28.32
N THR A 2 27.75 -15.73 -27.74
CA THR A 2 27.12 -14.57 -27.08
C THR A 2 26.37 -13.78 -28.15
N ARG A 3 25.08 -13.52 -27.93
CA ARG A 3 24.26 -12.78 -28.90
C ARG A 3 24.79 -11.36 -29.01
N LYS A 4 24.77 -10.77 -30.25
CA LYS A 4 25.19 -9.38 -30.49
C LYS A 4 24.52 -8.40 -29.50
N ILE A 5 23.28 -8.70 -29.10
CA ILE A 5 22.52 -7.89 -28.14
C ILE A 5 23.18 -7.91 -26.75
N ASP A 6 23.64 -9.08 -26.26
CA ASP A 6 24.25 -9.23 -24.92
C ASP A 6 25.56 -8.43 -24.82
N LEU A 7 26.33 -8.40 -25.90
CA LEU A 7 27.57 -7.61 -25.98
C LEU A 7 27.29 -6.12 -25.90
N ILE A 8 26.33 -5.61 -26.67
CA ILE A 8 25.96 -4.19 -26.68
C ILE A 8 25.44 -3.78 -25.28
N MET A 9 24.55 -4.61 -24.65
CA MET A 9 24.03 -4.34 -23.35
C MET A 9 25.12 -4.29 -22.29
N SER A 10 26.01 -5.27 -22.27
CA SER A 10 27.12 -5.32 -21.33
C SER A 10 28.09 -4.12 -21.49
N GLU A 11 28.41 -3.73 -22.72
CA GLU A 11 29.31 -2.60 -23.00
C GLU A 11 28.69 -1.27 -22.50
N ILE A 12 27.41 -1.04 -22.78
CA ILE A 12 26.74 0.19 -22.38
C ILE A 12 26.52 0.24 -20.87
N ASN A 13 26.05 -0.84 -20.24
CA ASN A 13 25.88 -0.93 -18.79
C ASN A 13 27.23 -0.71 -18.08
N LYS A 14 28.32 -1.27 -18.58
CA LYS A 14 29.65 -1.02 -18.04
C LYS A 14 30.09 0.44 -18.19
N LYS A 15 29.79 1.09 -19.33
CA LYS A 15 30.12 2.50 -19.58
C LYS A 15 29.44 3.43 -18.59
N TYR A 16 28.17 3.17 -18.26
CA TYR A 16 27.37 4.00 -17.32
C TYR A 16 27.45 3.52 -15.88
N LYS A 17 28.18 2.41 -15.59
CA LYS A 17 28.30 1.79 -14.25
C LYS A 17 26.92 1.51 -13.59
N ALA A 18 25.93 1.14 -14.40
CA ALA A 18 24.56 0.87 -13.98
C ALA A 18 23.90 -0.12 -14.92
N GLU A 19 23.02 -0.96 -14.42
CA GLU A 19 22.17 -1.86 -15.23
C GLU A 19 20.98 -1.08 -15.82
N LEU A 20 21.24 -0.30 -16.86
CA LEU A 20 20.24 0.56 -17.50
C LEU A 20 19.51 -0.11 -18.66
N ILE A 21 20.16 -1.12 -19.28
CA ILE A 21 19.65 -1.76 -20.48
C ILE A 21 19.38 -3.23 -20.18
N HIS A 22 18.12 -3.63 -20.40
CA HIS A 22 17.61 -4.98 -20.20
C HIS A 22 17.05 -5.53 -21.52
N GLN A 23 16.95 -6.85 -21.66
CA GLN A 23 16.21 -7.44 -22.76
C GLN A 23 14.71 -7.18 -22.57
N GLY A 24 13.98 -6.97 -23.66
CA GLY A 24 12.53 -6.78 -23.61
C GLY A 24 11.75 -8.02 -23.11
N THR A 25 12.42 -9.16 -22.99
CA THR A 25 11.90 -10.40 -22.39
C THR A 25 12.06 -10.43 -20.87
N ASP A 26 12.88 -9.55 -20.31
CA ASP A 26 13.10 -9.48 -18.85
C ASP A 26 11.83 -8.91 -18.22
N ILE A 27 11.06 -9.77 -17.59
CA ILE A 27 9.86 -9.38 -16.86
C ILE A 27 10.33 -8.77 -15.55
N ILE A 28 10.19 -7.46 -15.40
CA ILE A 28 10.39 -6.78 -14.11
C ILE A 28 9.11 -6.95 -13.32
N GLU A 29 9.10 -7.88 -12.39
CA GLU A 29 8.00 -8.04 -11.45
C GLU A 29 7.98 -6.85 -10.48
N ILE A 30 6.86 -6.11 -10.46
CA ILE A 30 6.70 -4.95 -9.59
C ILE A 30 6.26 -5.48 -8.22
N ASP A 31 7.11 -5.30 -7.20
CA ASP A 31 6.77 -5.62 -5.83
C ASP A 31 5.59 -4.76 -5.34
N LYS A 32 4.76 -5.30 -4.43
CA LYS A 32 3.53 -4.66 -3.98
C LYS A 32 3.37 -4.74 -2.48
N ILE A 33 2.71 -3.74 -1.91
CA ILE A 33 2.25 -3.74 -0.52
C ILE A 33 0.79 -4.16 -0.52
N PRO A 34 0.43 -5.28 0.14
CA PRO A 34 -0.93 -5.82 0.09
C PRO A 34 -1.92 -4.98 0.90
N PHE A 35 -3.19 -5.07 0.55
CA PHE A 35 -4.30 -4.70 1.42
C PHE A 35 -4.58 -5.84 2.41
N SER A 36 -5.29 -5.54 3.50
CA SER A 36 -5.85 -6.57 4.37
C SER A 36 -7.03 -7.32 3.73
N SER A 37 -7.66 -6.72 2.74
CA SER A 37 -8.81 -7.29 2.04
C SER A 37 -8.41 -8.20 0.88
N PRO A 38 -8.91 -9.45 0.81
CA PRO A 38 -8.67 -10.35 -0.32
C PRO A 38 -9.17 -9.78 -1.65
N THR A 39 -10.32 -9.12 -1.67
CA THR A 39 -10.89 -8.55 -2.90
C THR A 39 -10.09 -7.37 -3.41
N ALA A 40 -9.54 -6.53 -2.50
CA ALA A 40 -8.67 -5.43 -2.88
C ALA A 40 -7.33 -5.93 -3.44
N ASN A 41 -6.77 -7.01 -2.87
CA ASN A 41 -5.58 -7.67 -3.42
C ASN A 41 -5.86 -8.28 -4.78
N TYR A 42 -6.98 -8.99 -4.93
CA TYR A 42 -7.40 -9.53 -6.23
C TYR A 42 -7.54 -8.45 -7.30
N MET A 43 -8.22 -7.35 -6.99
CA MET A 43 -8.41 -6.21 -7.87
C MET A 43 -7.07 -5.61 -8.34
N THR A 44 -6.10 -5.50 -7.43
CA THR A 44 -4.81 -4.84 -7.66
C THR A 44 -3.68 -5.81 -8.03
N TYR A 45 -3.98 -7.12 -8.17
CA TYR A 45 -2.97 -8.15 -8.38
C TYR A 45 -1.91 -8.16 -7.28
N GLY A 46 -2.35 -8.15 -6.01
CA GLY A 46 -1.51 -8.27 -4.82
C GLY A 46 -1.22 -6.97 -4.07
N GLY A 47 -1.85 -5.83 -4.42
CA GLY A 47 -1.72 -4.60 -3.64
C GLY A 47 -1.24 -3.38 -4.43
N ILE A 48 -0.72 -2.38 -3.73
CA ILE A 48 -0.20 -1.15 -4.33
C ILE A 48 1.26 -1.33 -4.79
N PRO A 49 1.64 -0.75 -5.95
CA PRO A 49 2.96 -0.96 -6.53
C PRO A 49 4.04 -0.17 -5.77
N VAL A 50 5.13 -0.84 -5.41
CA VAL A 50 6.34 -0.25 -4.85
C VAL A 50 7.10 0.52 -5.94
N GLY A 51 7.76 1.60 -5.58
CA GLY A 51 8.51 2.46 -6.53
C GLY A 51 7.62 3.33 -7.42
N LYS A 52 6.31 3.44 -7.13
CA LYS A 52 5.33 4.13 -7.97
C LYS A 52 4.39 5.00 -7.16
N PHE A 53 3.67 5.89 -7.87
CA PHE A 53 2.57 6.67 -7.30
C PHE A 53 1.26 5.90 -7.35
N THR A 54 0.55 5.91 -6.24
CA THR A 54 -0.86 5.51 -6.12
C THR A 54 -1.69 6.70 -5.65
N GLU A 55 -2.86 6.91 -6.21
CA GLU A 55 -3.81 7.91 -5.74
C GLU A 55 -5.07 7.23 -5.19
N PHE A 56 -5.43 7.56 -3.95
CA PHE A 56 -6.75 7.27 -3.39
C PHE A 56 -7.58 8.55 -3.45
N TYR A 57 -8.74 8.50 -4.10
CA TYR A 57 -9.58 9.67 -4.22
C TYR A 57 -11.06 9.31 -4.09
N GLY A 58 -11.87 10.27 -3.68
CA GLY A 58 -13.31 10.09 -3.48
C GLY A 58 -13.90 11.19 -2.62
N GLY A 59 -15.20 11.06 -2.34
CA GLY A 59 -15.94 11.97 -1.47
C GLY A 59 -15.44 11.95 -0.03
N GLU A 60 -15.86 12.91 0.76
CA GLU A 60 -15.60 12.98 2.19
C GLU A 60 -16.22 11.77 2.92
N GLY A 61 -15.55 11.29 3.96
CA GLY A 61 -16.02 10.12 4.72
C GLY A 61 -16.04 8.81 3.91
N GLY A 62 -15.44 8.76 2.71
CA GLY A 62 -15.44 7.57 1.83
C GLY A 62 -14.53 6.44 2.28
N GLY A 63 -13.63 6.65 3.26
CA GLY A 63 -12.68 5.64 3.74
C GLY A 63 -11.27 5.75 3.11
N LYS A 64 -10.91 6.89 2.50
CA LYS A 64 -9.60 7.11 1.87
C LYS A 64 -8.45 6.99 2.87
N THR A 65 -8.51 7.73 3.98
CA THR A 65 -7.53 7.70 5.08
C THR A 65 -7.45 6.30 5.69
N THR A 66 -8.59 5.65 5.94
CA THR A 66 -8.66 4.26 6.44
C THR A 66 -7.97 3.28 5.48
N SER A 67 -8.21 3.40 4.16
CA SER A 67 -7.54 2.58 3.15
C SER A 67 -6.02 2.82 3.12
N ALA A 68 -5.58 4.07 3.31
CA ALA A 68 -4.16 4.39 3.38
C ALA A 68 -3.50 3.85 4.65
N LEU A 69 -4.18 3.93 5.80
CA LEU A 69 -3.70 3.38 7.08
C LEU A 69 -3.62 1.84 7.05
N ASP A 70 -4.52 1.17 6.33
CA ASP A 70 -4.40 -0.28 6.08
C ASP A 70 -3.11 -0.61 5.34
N ILE A 71 -2.77 0.16 4.30
CA ILE A 71 -1.50 -0.01 3.59
C ILE A 71 -0.30 0.34 4.48
N VAL A 72 -0.39 1.36 5.34
CA VAL A 72 0.67 1.71 6.31
C VAL A 72 0.98 0.52 7.23
N LYS A 73 -0.05 -0.07 7.84
CA LYS A 73 0.09 -1.27 8.67
C LYS A 73 0.78 -2.41 7.91
N ASN A 74 0.27 -2.74 6.72
CA ASN A 74 0.80 -3.85 5.93
C ASN A 74 2.21 -3.57 5.42
N ALA A 75 2.56 -2.30 5.16
CA ALA A 75 3.92 -1.88 4.83
C ALA A 75 4.88 -2.11 6.00
N GLN A 76 4.51 -1.71 7.22
CA GLN A 76 5.32 -1.93 8.42
C GLN A 76 5.58 -3.42 8.64
N ILE A 77 4.56 -4.27 8.53
CA ILE A 77 4.69 -5.73 8.62
C ILE A 77 5.64 -6.24 7.54
N LYS A 78 5.38 -5.91 6.27
CA LYS A 78 6.17 -6.37 5.13
C LYS A 78 7.64 -5.96 5.26
N PHE A 79 7.94 -4.71 5.61
CA PHE A 79 9.31 -4.22 5.70
C PHE A 79 10.07 -4.91 6.83
N LYS A 80 9.42 -5.14 7.95
CA LYS A 80 9.98 -5.90 9.07
C LYS A 80 10.26 -7.36 8.67
N ASP A 81 9.34 -8.01 7.98
CA ASP A 81 9.51 -9.39 7.51
C ASP A 81 10.66 -9.53 6.51
N VAL A 82 10.77 -8.58 5.57
CA VAL A 82 11.89 -8.55 4.61
C VAL A 82 13.22 -8.35 5.32
N TRP A 83 13.28 -7.45 6.30
CA TRP A 83 14.47 -7.19 7.10
C TRP A 83 14.87 -8.42 7.93
N LEU A 84 13.94 -9.09 8.61
CA LEU A 84 14.19 -10.30 9.38
C LEU A 84 14.66 -11.47 8.49
N LYS A 85 14.05 -11.66 7.32
CA LYS A 85 14.48 -12.70 6.38
C LYS A 85 15.91 -12.48 5.90
N LYS A 86 16.30 -11.22 5.64
CA LYS A 86 17.67 -10.90 5.23
C LYS A 86 18.68 -11.22 6.32
N ILE A 87 18.36 -10.96 7.59
CA ILE A 87 19.19 -11.33 8.73
C ILE A 87 19.32 -12.86 8.85
N ASP A 88 18.20 -13.58 8.76
CA ASP A 88 18.20 -15.06 8.82
C ASP A 88 19.03 -15.69 7.70
N GLU A 89 18.95 -15.15 6.49
CA GLU A 89 19.77 -15.58 5.35
C GLU A 89 21.27 -15.36 5.59
N LEU A 90 21.65 -14.22 6.18
CA LEU A 90 23.04 -13.94 6.55
C LEU A 90 23.51 -14.87 7.67
N ASP A 91 22.68 -15.15 8.67
CA ASP A 91 23.02 -16.07 9.75
C ASP A 91 23.29 -17.49 9.21
N LYS A 92 22.44 -17.99 8.33
CA LYS A 92 22.67 -19.29 7.67
C LYS A 92 23.97 -19.32 6.87
N GLN A 93 24.32 -18.22 6.18
CA GLN A 93 25.58 -18.11 5.42
C GLN A 93 26.80 -18.06 6.36
N ILE A 94 26.71 -17.35 7.48
CA ILE A 94 27.77 -17.23 8.52
C ILE A 94 27.98 -18.61 9.16
N GLU A 95 26.91 -19.30 9.57
CA GLU A 95 26.96 -20.64 10.15
C GLU A 95 27.59 -21.67 9.20
N ALA A 96 27.27 -21.63 7.92
CA ALA A 96 27.86 -22.51 6.91
C ALA A 96 29.38 -22.36 6.76
N LEU A 97 29.92 -21.21 7.21
CA LEU A 97 31.35 -20.90 7.21
C LEU A 97 32.02 -21.11 8.58
N ALA A 98 31.25 -21.39 9.65
CA ALA A 98 31.73 -21.42 11.03
C ALA A 98 32.88 -22.41 11.27
N ASN A 99 32.81 -23.59 10.62
CA ASN A 99 33.79 -24.68 10.77
C ASN A 99 34.87 -24.69 9.69
N ARG A 100 34.96 -23.62 8.85
CA ARG A 100 35.97 -23.53 7.78
C ARG A 100 37.12 -22.64 8.22
N GLU A 101 38.32 -23.22 8.31
CA GLU A 101 39.50 -22.53 8.89
C GLU A 101 40.39 -21.83 7.85
N ASN A 102 40.16 -21.99 6.55
CA ASN A 102 40.98 -21.34 5.56
C ASN A 102 40.84 -19.79 5.57
N LYS A 103 41.88 -19.09 5.15
CA LYS A 103 41.96 -17.62 5.18
C LYS A 103 40.86 -16.93 4.37
N GLN A 104 40.43 -17.55 3.26
CA GLN A 104 39.38 -16.99 2.40
C GLN A 104 37.99 -17.08 3.05
N ASP A 105 37.67 -18.21 3.68
CA ASP A 105 36.39 -18.39 4.36
C ASP A 105 36.28 -17.52 5.62
N LYS A 106 37.39 -17.34 6.37
CA LYS A 106 37.44 -16.37 7.49
C LYS A 106 37.16 -14.93 7.03
N ALA A 107 37.82 -14.48 5.95
CA ALA A 107 37.59 -13.15 5.40
C ALA A 107 36.14 -12.96 4.89
N LYS A 108 35.56 -14.00 4.25
CA LYS A 108 34.17 -13.97 3.79
C LYS A 108 33.20 -13.91 4.97
N ARG A 109 33.44 -14.69 6.03
CA ARG A 109 32.64 -14.67 7.25
C ARG A 109 32.64 -13.29 7.90
N THR A 110 33.82 -12.66 8.12
CA THR A 110 33.92 -11.32 8.69
C THR A 110 33.16 -10.28 7.84
N LYS A 111 33.19 -10.42 6.51
CA LYS A 111 32.42 -9.53 5.62
C LYS A 111 30.90 -9.67 5.82
N LEU A 112 30.40 -10.91 5.96
CA LEU A 112 28.98 -11.17 6.21
C LEU A 112 28.55 -10.71 7.61
N GLU A 113 29.41 -10.87 8.62
CA GLU A 113 29.19 -10.39 9.99
C GLU A 113 29.06 -8.85 10.00
N ASN A 114 29.95 -8.13 9.31
CA ASN A 114 29.87 -6.67 9.18
C ASN A 114 28.63 -6.24 8.38
N GLU A 115 28.28 -6.96 7.32
CA GLU A 115 27.06 -6.69 6.57
C GLU A 115 25.81 -6.87 7.44
N LYS A 116 25.75 -7.92 8.25
CA LYS A 116 24.66 -8.14 9.20
C LYS A 116 24.59 -7.03 10.24
N GLU A 117 25.72 -6.58 10.81
CA GLU A 117 25.78 -5.50 11.78
C GLU A 117 25.21 -4.20 11.18
N ASN A 118 25.62 -3.83 9.97
CA ASN A 118 25.08 -2.67 9.27
C ASN A 118 23.55 -2.76 9.06
N ILE A 119 23.02 -3.94 8.65
CA ILE A 119 21.59 -4.15 8.46
C ILE A 119 20.83 -4.06 9.79
N LEU A 120 21.43 -4.53 10.89
CA LEU A 120 20.83 -4.40 12.21
C LEU A 120 20.78 -2.94 12.69
N GLU A 121 21.81 -2.14 12.38
CA GLU A 121 21.84 -0.71 12.69
C GLU A 121 20.85 0.10 11.83
N GLU A 122 20.73 -0.22 10.54
CA GLU A 122 19.79 0.46 9.63
C GLU A 122 18.31 0.16 9.99
N GLY A 123 18.02 -1.05 10.48
CA GLY A 123 16.65 -1.49 10.76
C GLY A 123 15.79 -1.71 9.51
N PRO A 124 14.49 -1.98 9.68
CA PRO A 124 13.54 -2.10 8.57
C PRO A 124 13.25 -0.74 7.94
N LYS A 125 12.84 -0.73 6.66
CA LYS A 125 12.38 0.51 6.01
C LYS A 125 11.24 1.15 6.78
N LEU A 126 11.26 2.48 6.84
CA LEU A 126 10.32 3.29 7.58
C LEU A 126 9.12 3.70 6.72
N VAL A 127 8.03 4.06 7.39
CA VAL A 127 6.83 4.64 6.77
C VAL A 127 6.71 6.09 7.20
N VAL A 128 6.46 6.97 6.24
CA VAL A 128 6.21 8.40 6.46
C VAL A 128 4.74 8.71 6.19
N TYR A 129 4.09 9.39 7.13
CA TYR A 129 2.75 9.91 6.97
C TYR A 129 2.79 11.44 7.07
N VAL A 130 2.42 12.11 5.98
CA VAL A 130 2.33 13.57 5.91
C VAL A 130 0.88 13.96 6.13
N ASP A 131 0.58 14.42 7.34
CA ASP A 131 -0.75 14.84 7.80
C ASP A 131 -0.96 16.33 7.52
N ALA A 132 -1.23 16.68 6.26
CA ALA A 132 -1.46 18.05 5.85
C ALA A 132 -2.85 18.57 6.28
N GLU A 133 -3.78 17.70 6.61
CA GLU A 133 -5.09 18.08 7.18
C GLU A 133 -5.02 18.28 8.70
N GLN A 134 -3.96 17.81 9.36
CA GLN A 134 -3.80 17.81 10.81
C GLN A 134 -4.96 17.09 11.55
N THR A 135 -5.48 16.04 10.94
CA THR A 135 -6.68 15.32 11.41
C THR A 135 -6.41 13.85 11.71
N LEU A 136 -5.16 13.40 11.62
CA LEU A 136 -4.81 12.01 11.91
C LEU A 136 -5.14 11.66 13.37
N ASP A 137 -6.14 10.79 13.53
CA ASP A 137 -6.46 10.17 14.81
C ASP A 137 -5.52 8.97 15.03
N THR A 138 -4.63 9.12 16.01
CA THR A 138 -3.64 8.08 16.34
C THR A 138 -4.29 6.86 17.00
N GLN A 139 -5.37 7.02 17.76
CA GLN A 139 -6.10 5.90 18.36
C GLN A 139 -6.78 5.06 17.27
N TRP A 140 -7.37 5.74 16.29
CA TRP A 140 -7.94 5.05 15.12
C TRP A 140 -6.87 4.34 14.30
N ALA A 141 -5.71 4.95 14.08
CA ALA A 141 -4.59 4.31 13.38
C ALA A 141 -4.10 3.04 14.12
N GLU A 142 -3.97 3.11 15.45
CA GLU A 142 -3.60 1.96 16.30
C GLU A 142 -4.67 0.86 16.27
N LEU A 143 -5.96 1.22 16.28
CA LEU A 143 -7.06 0.27 16.12
C LEU A 143 -7.00 -0.48 14.78
N LEU A 144 -6.58 0.21 13.71
CA LEU A 144 -6.34 -0.41 12.41
C LEU A 144 -5.07 -1.27 12.36
N GLY A 145 -4.26 -1.26 13.42
CA GLY A 145 -3.04 -2.05 13.57
C GLY A 145 -1.76 -1.33 13.13
N VAL A 146 -1.80 -0.01 12.95
CA VAL A 146 -0.59 0.79 12.67
C VAL A 146 0.26 0.90 13.93
N ASN A 147 1.55 0.63 13.82
CA ASN A 147 2.51 0.94 14.88
C ASN A 147 2.89 2.42 14.81
N THR A 148 2.21 3.25 15.58
CA THR A 148 2.40 4.70 15.59
C THR A 148 3.78 5.13 16.12
N ARG A 149 4.47 4.29 16.91
CA ARG A 149 5.83 4.55 17.43
C ARG A 149 6.91 4.42 16.35
N GLU A 150 6.65 3.63 15.32
CA GLU A 150 7.55 3.42 14.18
C GLU A 150 7.11 4.22 12.93
N LEU A 151 6.14 5.15 13.09
CA LEU A 151 5.63 5.98 12.03
C LEU A 151 6.29 7.37 12.09
N ILE A 152 6.95 7.79 11.00
CA ILE A 152 7.39 9.16 10.87
C ILE A 152 6.18 10.03 10.49
N LEU A 153 5.80 10.93 11.40
CA LEU A 153 4.69 11.83 11.20
C LEU A 153 5.19 13.24 10.86
N VAL A 154 4.84 13.74 9.68
CA VAL A 154 5.11 15.11 9.24
C VAL A 154 3.81 15.91 9.31
N ARG A 155 3.77 16.94 10.15
CA ARG A 155 2.62 17.87 10.31
C ARG A 155 3.03 19.28 9.91
N PRO A 156 2.79 19.69 8.67
CA PRO A 156 3.07 21.06 8.23
C PRO A 156 2.24 22.06 9.05
N GLN A 157 2.86 23.16 9.51
CA GLN A 157 2.15 24.23 10.23
C GLN A 157 2.01 25.49 9.37
N ALA A 158 3.13 25.96 8.85
CA ALA A 158 3.20 27.15 8.02
C ALA A 158 4.03 26.94 6.76
N GLU A 159 4.42 25.69 6.50
CA GLU A 159 5.22 25.33 5.34
C GLU A 159 4.37 25.36 4.07
N THR A 160 4.97 25.88 3.01
CA THR A 160 4.34 25.88 1.70
C THR A 160 4.34 24.49 1.06
N ALA A 161 3.51 24.28 0.05
CA ALA A 161 3.48 23.03 -0.70
C ALA A 161 4.87 22.62 -1.20
N GLU A 162 5.65 23.59 -1.69
CA GLU A 162 7.00 23.37 -2.22
C GLU A 162 7.93 22.87 -1.12
N GLN A 163 7.85 23.44 0.10
CA GLN A 163 8.65 23.01 1.23
C GLN A 163 8.28 21.60 1.71
N VAL A 164 6.98 21.32 1.87
CA VAL A 164 6.50 19.99 2.26
C VAL A 164 6.91 18.93 1.24
N LEU A 165 6.73 19.23 -0.05
CA LEU A 165 7.11 18.31 -1.12
C LEU A 165 8.63 18.10 -1.19
N GLN A 166 9.45 19.12 -0.86
CA GLN A 166 10.91 18.98 -0.79
C GLN A 166 11.30 18.08 0.41
N ILE A 167 10.69 18.26 1.59
CA ILE A 167 10.91 17.37 2.75
C ILE A 167 10.65 15.91 2.37
N ILE A 168 9.58 15.65 1.62
CA ILE A 168 9.27 14.29 1.15
C ILE A 168 10.38 13.76 0.23
N ILE A 169 10.88 14.58 -0.71
CA ILE A 169 11.98 14.19 -1.61
C ILE A 169 13.22 13.81 -0.78
N ASP A 170 13.58 14.65 0.18
CA ASP A 170 14.77 14.46 1.00
C ASP A 170 14.66 13.17 1.84
N LEU A 171 13.50 12.90 2.44
CA LEU A 171 13.24 11.66 3.17
C LEU A 171 13.35 10.42 2.27
N VAL A 172 12.75 10.44 1.08
CA VAL A 172 12.83 9.31 0.14
C VAL A 172 14.26 9.11 -0.38
N ALA A 173 15.00 10.19 -0.62
CA ALA A 173 16.38 10.14 -1.10
C ALA A 173 17.35 9.46 -0.12
N THR A 174 17.01 9.38 1.19
CA THR A 174 17.80 8.63 2.17
C THR A 174 17.90 7.13 1.86
N GLY A 175 16.92 6.57 1.12
CA GLY A 175 16.82 5.12 0.88
C GLY A 175 16.15 4.33 2.01
N ASN A 176 15.96 4.92 3.19
CA ASN A 176 15.42 4.25 4.39
C ASN A 176 13.89 4.28 4.46
N VAL A 177 13.23 5.02 3.56
CA VAL A 177 11.77 5.12 3.51
C VAL A 177 11.23 4.16 2.44
N GLY A 178 10.27 3.32 2.84
CA GLY A 178 9.62 2.35 1.94
C GLY A 178 8.22 2.74 1.49
N LEU A 179 7.55 3.61 2.27
CA LEU A 179 6.23 4.14 1.94
C LEU A 179 6.10 5.58 2.43
N VAL A 180 5.52 6.44 1.58
CA VAL A 180 5.05 7.77 1.95
C VAL A 180 3.55 7.86 1.69
N VAL A 181 2.80 8.37 2.65
CA VAL A 181 1.39 8.76 2.52
C VAL A 181 1.29 10.26 2.66
N LEU A 182 0.65 10.95 1.71
CA LEU A 182 0.33 12.39 1.77
C LEU A 182 -1.19 12.55 1.90
N ASP A 183 -1.64 12.96 3.07
CA ASP A 183 -3.06 13.18 3.41
C ASP A 183 -3.27 14.65 3.82
N SER A 184 -3.81 15.51 2.97
CA SER A 184 -4.21 15.27 1.60
C SER A 184 -3.65 16.34 0.65
N ILE A 185 -3.58 16.03 -0.64
CA ILE A 185 -3.08 16.93 -1.70
C ILE A 185 -3.80 18.27 -1.72
N PRO A 186 -5.15 18.34 -1.61
CA PRO A 186 -5.87 19.61 -1.63
C PRO A 186 -5.53 20.60 -0.51
N MET A 187 -4.95 20.12 0.58
CA MET A 187 -4.60 20.94 1.75
C MET A 187 -3.24 21.64 1.61
N LEU A 188 -2.45 21.25 0.62
CA LEU A 188 -1.19 21.92 0.36
C LEU A 188 -1.39 23.29 -0.27
N VAL A 189 -0.81 24.32 0.34
CA VAL A 189 -0.86 25.71 -0.13
C VAL A 189 0.45 26.08 -0.80
N SER A 190 0.40 26.44 -2.10
CA SER A 190 1.61 26.85 -2.82
C SER A 190 2.12 28.22 -2.34
N GLN A 191 3.43 28.47 -2.51
CA GLN A 191 4.07 29.73 -2.16
C GLN A 191 3.34 30.94 -2.75
N ASN A 192 2.94 30.86 -4.00
CA ASN A 192 2.23 31.94 -4.68
C ASN A 192 0.91 32.31 -4.00
N ILE A 193 0.17 31.32 -3.50
CA ILE A 193 -1.09 31.55 -2.77
C ILE A 193 -0.79 32.07 -1.36
N PHE A 194 0.29 31.60 -0.74
CA PHE A 194 0.69 31.98 0.61
C PHE A 194 1.08 33.48 0.69
N ASP A 195 1.77 34.00 -0.34
CA ASP A 195 2.28 35.36 -0.40
C ASP A 195 1.23 36.36 -0.91
N GLU A 196 0.13 35.90 -1.51
CA GLU A 196 -0.89 36.77 -2.09
C GLU A 196 -1.96 37.16 -1.07
N SER A 197 -2.47 38.42 -1.21
CA SER A 197 -3.64 38.86 -0.44
C SER A 197 -4.90 38.13 -0.90
N MET A 198 -5.88 37.95 0.01
CA MET A 198 -7.17 37.27 -0.26
C MET A 198 -7.96 37.90 -1.43
N GLU A 199 -7.64 39.12 -1.84
CA GLU A 199 -8.31 39.83 -2.92
C GLU A 199 -7.85 39.43 -4.32
N LYS A 200 -6.67 38.75 -4.43
CA LYS A 200 -6.13 38.31 -5.72
C LYS A 200 -6.54 36.87 -6.04
N LYS A 201 -7.01 36.65 -7.25
CA LYS A 201 -7.25 35.30 -7.77
C LYS A 201 -5.94 34.72 -8.25
N SER A 202 -5.39 33.79 -7.49
CA SER A 202 -4.23 32.99 -7.93
C SER A 202 -4.68 31.78 -8.74
N TYR A 203 -3.98 31.48 -9.83
CA TYR A 203 -4.26 30.34 -10.71
C TYR A 203 -3.10 29.32 -10.70
N GLY A 204 -3.43 28.06 -10.50
CA GLY A 204 -2.56 26.93 -10.84
C GLY A 204 -1.47 26.53 -9.84
N GLY A 205 -1.37 27.20 -8.67
CA GLY A 205 -0.24 27.02 -7.75
C GLY A 205 0.12 25.57 -7.41
N ILE A 206 -0.80 24.78 -6.83
CA ILE A 206 -0.53 23.39 -6.44
C ILE A 206 -0.23 22.49 -7.63
N SER A 207 -0.84 22.70 -8.79
CA SER A 207 -0.60 21.88 -9.98
C SER A 207 0.81 22.04 -10.53
N GLN A 208 1.41 23.22 -10.41
CA GLN A 208 2.79 23.47 -10.80
C GLN A 208 3.77 22.83 -9.82
N ALA A 209 3.56 23.01 -8.52
CA ALA A 209 4.37 22.38 -7.47
C ALA A 209 4.36 20.85 -7.62
N LEU A 210 3.19 20.23 -7.82
CA LEU A 210 3.08 18.79 -8.04
C LEU A 210 3.73 18.32 -9.34
N THR A 211 3.69 19.13 -10.41
CA THR A 211 4.38 18.80 -11.67
C THR A 211 5.90 18.68 -11.43
N THR A 212 6.47 19.68 -10.79
CA THR A 212 7.90 19.71 -10.44
C THR A 212 8.26 18.57 -9.47
N PHE A 213 7.41 18.34 -8.46
CA PHE A 213 7.58 17.25 -7.51
C PHE A 213 7.61 15.89 -8.19
N CYS A 214 6.62 15.58 -9.04
CA CYS A 214 6.58 14.29 -9.75
C CYS A 214 7.83 14.06 -10.59
N GLN A 215 8.36 15.11 -11.26
CA GLN A 215 9.58 14.98 -12.05
C GLN A 215 10.81 14.70 -11.18
N LYS A 216 10.94 15.38 -10.05
CA LYS A 216 12.10 15.24 -9.15
C LYS A 216 12.09 13.94 -8.38
N ILE A 217 10.94 13.52 -7.82
CA ILE A 217 10.89 12.36 -6.93
C ILE A 217 10.84 11.01 -7.67
N THR A 218 10.33 10.97 -8.91
CA THR A 218 10.18 9.71 -9.66
C THR A 218 11.46 8.87 -9.74
N PRO A 219 12.64 9.43 -10.04
CA PRO A 219 13.89 8.68 -10.02
C PRO A 219 14.19 8.08 -8.64
N HIS A 220 13.96 8.85 -7.56
CA HIS A 220 14.18 8.39 -6.19
C HIS A 220 13.23 7.25 -5.83
N LEU A 221 11.92 7.37 -6.11
CA LEU A 221 10.97 6.28 -5.86
C LEU A 221 11.40 4.97 -6.53
N ASN A 222 11.83 5.05 -7.79
CA ASN A 222 12.28 3.87 -8.52
C ASN A 222 13.57 3.26 -7.95
N THR A 223 14.54 4.09 -7.59
CA THR A 223 15.85 3.65 -7.08
C THR A 223 15.75 3.09 -5.67
N THR A 224 15.01 3.79 -4.79
CA THR A 224 14.84 3.38 -3.38
C THR A 224 13.76 2.34 -3.19
N GLN A 225 12.97 2.05 -4.25
CA GLN A 225 11.79 1.18 -4.16
C GLN A 225 10.83 1.67 -3.06
N CYS A 226 10.55 2.99 -3.02
CA CYS A 226 9.60 3.61 -2.11
C CYS A 226 8.24 3.74 -2.81
N ALA A 227 7.17 3.26 -2.19
CA ALA A 227 5.80 3.50 -2.65
C ALA A 227 5.32 4.89 -2.21
N PHE A 228 4.50 5.53 -3.03
CA PHE A 228 3.91 6.83 -2.69
C PHE A 228 2.38 6.77 -2.83
N ILE A 229 1.66 7.12 -1.77
CA ILE A 229 0.21 7.29 -1.78
C ILE A 229 -0.13 8.77 -1.63
N GLY A 230 -0.88 9.32 -2.60
CA GLY A 230 -1.50 10.64 -2.44
C GLY A 230 -3.00 10.50 -2.25
N ILE A 231 -3.52 11.06 -1.18
CA ILE A 231 -4.96 11.14 -0.92
C ILE A 231 -5.50 12.42 -1.56
N ASN A 232 -6.64 12.28 -2.27
CA ASN A 232 -7.24 13.38 -2.99
C ASN A 232 -8.76 13.42 -2.80
N GLN A 233 -9.34 14.61 -2.94
CA GLN A 233 -10.78 14.82 -2.86
C GLN A 233 -11.37 14.99 -4.25
N VAL A 234 -12.63 14.61 -4.42
CA VAL A 234 -13.40 14.87 -5.64
C VAL A 234 -13.98 16.28 -5.57
N ARG A 235 -13.88 17.01 -6.67
CA ARG A 235 -14.63 18.25 -6.90
C ARG A 235 -15.59 18.02 -8.04
N GLU A 236 -16.84 18.40 -7.86
CA GLU A 236 -17.83 18.38 -8.93
C GLU A 236 -17.56 19.56 -9.86
N ASP A 237 -17.46 19.29 -11.15
CA ASP A 237 -17.37 20.33 -12.17
C ASP A 237 -18.80 20.77 -12.56
N LEU A 238 -19.29 21.81 -11.89
CA LEU A 238 -20.62 22.38 -12.13
C LEU A 238 -20.76 23.03 -13.50
N SER A 239 -19.67 23.21 -14.24
CA SER A 239 -19.67 23.82 -15.59
C SER A 239 -19.91 22.79 -16.70
N SER A 240 -19.82 21.51 -16.38
CA SER A 240 -20.02 20.41 -17.34
C SER A 240 -21.47 19.92 -17.31
N MET A 241 -22.10 19.84 -18.48
CA MET A 241 -23.44 19.21 -18.65
C MET A 241 -23.46 17.72 -18.26
N TYR A 242 -22.30 17.11 -18.11
CA TYR A 242 -22.10 15.73 -17.66
C TYR A 242 -21.30 15.78 -16.36
N ASN A 243 -21.94 15.73 -15.20
CA ASN A 243 -21.29 15.71 -13.86
C ASN A 243 -19.91 15.00 -13.88
N THR A 244 -18.88 15.70 -14.39
CA THR A 244 -17.53 15.14 -14.49
C THR A 244 -16.80 15.40 -13.19
N GLU A 245 -16.55 14.34 -12.43
CA GLU A 245 -15.72 14.41 -11.25
C GLU A 245 -14.27 14.75 -11.62
N SER A 246 -13.72 15.77 -10.99
CA SER A 246 -12.31 16.12 -11.14
C SER A 246 -11.59 16.05 -9.79
N THR A 247 -10.28 15.80 -9.83
CA THR A 247 -9.42 15.82 -8.65
C THR A 247 -8.37 16.93 -8.78
N PRO A 248 -8.04 17.68 -7.71
CA PRO A 248 -6.93 18.62 -7.67
C PRO A 248 -5.58 18.00 -8.07
N GLY A 249 -4.58 18.85 -8.38
CA GLY A 249 -3.23 18.40 -8.72
C GLY A 249 -2.89 18.40 -10.21
N GLY A 250 -3.88 18.66 -11.08
CA GLY A 250 -3.67 18.82 -12.51
C GLY A 250 -3.40 17.52 -13.28
N LYS A 251 -3.05 17.65 -14.57
CA LYS A 251 -2.82 16.51 -15.46
C LYS A 251 -1.54 15.74 -15.11
N ALA A 252 -0.48 16.45 -14.70
CA ALA A 252 0.82 15.84 -14.42
C ALA A 252 0.72 14.80 -13.28
N TRP A 253 0.06 15.12 -12.18
CA TRP A 253 -0.22 14.20 -11.08
C TRP A 253 -0.96 12.95 -11.56
N LYS A 254 -2.08 13.14 -12.29
CA LYS A 254 -2.88 12.03 -12.83
C LYS A 254 -2.06 11.14 -13.78
N HIS A 255 -1.13 11.71 -14.55
CA HIS A 255 -0.24 10.96 -15.45
C HIS A 255 0.86 10.23 -14.69
N ALA A 256 1.44 10.83 -13.65
CA ALA A 256 2.46 10.21 -12.80
C ALA A 256 1.92 8.97 -12.07
N CYS A 257 0.68 9.00 -11.59
CA CYS A 257 0.08 7.86 -10.90
C CYS A 257 0.05 6.61 -11.78
N SER A 258 0.63 5.54 -11.27
CA SER A 258 0.57 4.19 -11.86
C SER A 258 -0.73 3.49 -11.52
N LEU A 259 -1.30 3.79 -10.34
CA LEU A 259 -2.57 3.25 -9.87
C LEU A 259 -3.44 4.40 -9.35
N ARG A 260 -4.70 4.45 -9.76
CA ARG A 260 -5.70 5.39 -9.23
C ARG A 260 -6.94 4.62 -8.81
N ILE A 261 -7.26 4.70 -7.53
CA ILE A 261 -8.39 4.00 -6.91
C ILE A 261 -9.39 5.03 -6.39
N LYS A 262 -10.63 4.92 -6.87
CA LYS A 262 -11.76 5.63 -6.30
C LYS A 262 -12.24 4.88 -5.07
N VAL A 263 -12.33 5.58 -3.95
CA VAL A 263 -12.77 5.04 -2.65
C VAL A 263 -14.12 5.63 -2.32
N ARG A 264 -15.09 4.78 -1.99
CA ARG A 264 -16.47 5.18 -1.68
C ARG A 264 -17.00 4.40 -0.49
N LYS A 265 -17.75 5.09 0.37
CA LYS A 265 -18.57 4.43 1.39
C LYS A 265 -19.68 3.64 0.70
N GLY A 266 -19.77 2.34 0.99
CA GLY A 266 -20.85 1.47 0.58
C GLY A 266 -21.97 1.41 1.63
N SER A 267 -22.68 0.27 1.69
CA SER A 267 -23.77 0.04 2.63
C SER A 267 -23.31 0.13 4.08
N PHE A 268 -24.15 0.69 4.95
CA PHE A 268 -23.98 0.55 6.40
C PHE A 268 -24.26 -0.88 6.84
N LEU A 269 -23.62 -1.30 7.93
CA LEU A 269 -23.71 -2.66 8.46
C LEU A 269 -24.15 -2.65 9.92
N ASP A 270 -24.94 -3.65 10.29
CA ASP A 270 -25.26 -3.96 11.67
C ASP A 270 -24.12 -4.77 12.36
N GLU A 271 -24.30 -5.13 13.64
CA GLU A 271 -23.36 -5.94 14.41
C GLU A 271 -23.10 -7.33 13.80
N ASN A 272 -24.07 -7.87 13.06
CA ASN A 272 -23.98 -9.16 12.38
C ASN A 272 -23.48 -9.06 10.93
N ARG A 273 -23.04 -7.88 10.50
CA ARG A 273 -22.61 -7.56 9.12
C ARG A 273 -23.76 -7.59 8.09
N GLY A 274 -25.01 -7.53 8.57
CA GLY A 274 -26.18 -7.35 7.71
C GLY A 274 -26.21 -5.92 7.13
N GLU A 275 -26.55 -5.79 5.85
CA GLU A 275 -26.62 -4.48 5.20
C GLU A 275 -27.84 -3.68 5.71
N LEU A 276 -27.58 -2.45 6.09
CA LEU A 276 -28.57 -1.48 6.55
C LEU A 276 -28.85 -0.43 5.46
N THR A 277 -29.98 0.26 5.60
CA THR A 277 -30.30 1.39 4.72
C THR A 277 -29.37 2.58 4.96
N SER A 278 -29.27 3.49 4.00
CA SER A 278 -28.48 4.73 4.12
C SER A 278 -28.92 5.67 5.26
N ARG A 279 -30.09 5.41 5.89
CA ARG A 279 -30.66 6.18 6.98
C ARG A 279 -30.46 5.51 8.35
N ALA A 280 -29.61 4.49 8.46
CA ALA A 280 -29.32 3.84 9.73
C ALA A 280 -28.74 4.85 10.72
N GLU A 281 -29.35 4.96 11.92
CA GLU A 281 -28.93 5.93 12.93
C GLU A 281 -27.69 5.47 13.71
N ASN A 282 -27.55 4.17 13.95
CA ASN A 282 -26.46 3.60 14.73
C ASN A 282 -25.86 2.37 14.02
N PRO A 283 -25.17 2.55 12.88
CA PRO A 283 -24.52 1.42 12.22
C PRO A 283 -23.28 0.97 13.02
N ALA A 284 -23.03 -0.32 13.07
CA ALA A 284 -21.82 -0.90 13.66
C ALA A 284 -20.61 -0.77 12.74
N GLY A 285 -20.83 -0.52 11.44
CA GLY A 285 -19.77 -0.38 10.45
C GLY A 285 -20.32 -0.04 9.07
N ASN A 286 -19.46 -0.12 8.08
CA ASN A 286 -19.86 0.00 6.68
C ASN A 286 -18.94 -0.79 5.75
N LYS A 287 -19.43 -1.08 4.56
CA LYS A 287 -18.59 -1.49 3.44
C LYS A 287 -17.83 -0.30 2.89
N VAL A 288 -16.56 -0.50 2.52
CA VAL A 288 -15.80 0.47 1.72
C VAL A 288 -15.54 -0.14 0.36
N GLU A 289 -15.97 0.56 -0.69
CA GLU A 289 -15.85 0.11 -2.06
C GLU A 289 -14.66 0.77 -2.73
N LEU A 290 -13.86 -0.03 -3.43
CA LEU A 290 -12.67 0.37 -4.16
C LEU A 290 -12.89 0.12 -5.64
N THR A 291 -12.59 1.12 -6.48
CA THR A 291 -12.70 1.00 -7.94
C THR A 291 -11.42 1.47 -8.61
N ILE A 292 -10.76 0.60 -9.38
CA ILE A 292 -9.63 1.00 -10.21
C ILE A 292 -10.14 1.86 -11.39
N VAL A 293 -9.67 3.08 -11.46
CA VAL A 293 -9.95 4.01 -12.57
C VAL A 293 -8.80 4.08 -13.55
N LYS A 294 -7.57 3.86 -13.07
CA LYS A 294 -6.37 3.79 -13.89
C LYS A 294 -5.41 2.77 -13.30
N SER A 295 -4.83 1.94 -14.14
CA SER A 295 -3.69 1.09 -13.79
C SER A 295 -2.67 1.05 -14.91
N LYS A 296 -1.36 1.14 -14.51
CA LYS A 296 -0.20 0.83 -15.33
C LYS A 296 0.62 -0.33 -14.74
N SER A 297 0.26 -0.79 -13.55
CA SER A 297 0.97 -1.81 -12.76
C SER A 297 0.29 -3.17 -12.75
N CYS A 298 -0.93 -3.25 -13.27
CA CYS A 298 -1.69 -4.49 -13.41
C CYS A 298 -2.67 -4.40 -14.59
N LYS A 299 -3.20 -5.53 -15.01
CA LYS A 299 -4.26 -5.61 -16.01
C LYS A 299 -5.52 -4.87 -15.52
N SER A 300 -6.36 -4.40 -16.43
CA SER A 300 -7.57 -3.63 -16.11
C SER A 300 -8.85 -4.48 -16.18
N ASP A 301 -8.74 -5.79 -16.09
CA ASP A 301 -9.82 -6.77 -16.12
C ASP A 301 -10.56 -6.89 -14.78
N ARG A 302 -9.86 -6.59 -13.67
CA ARG A 302 -10.36 -6.64 -12.30
C ARG A 302 -10.47 -5.21 -11.78
N ARG A 303 -11.68 -4.68 -11.68
CA ARG A 303 -11.87 -3.25 -11.39
C ARG A 303 -12.44 -2.94 -10.02
N LEU A 304 -13.05 -3.91 -9.36
CA LEU A 304 -13.80 -3.70 -8.13
C LEU A 304 -13.23 -4.54 -6.99
N GLY A 305 -13.07 -3.91 -5.85
CA GLY A 305 -12.74 -4.52 -4.58
C GLY A 305 -13.51 -3.85 -3.46
N TYR A 306 -13.52 -4.45 -2.29
CA TYR A 306 -14.16 -3.88 -1.11
C TYR A 306 -13.50 -4.41 0.15
N TYR A 307 -13.78 -3.76 1.27
CA TYR A 307 -13.55 -4.30 2.61
C TYR A 307 -14.66 -3.91 3.55
N THR A 308 -14.85 -4.73 4.58
CA THR A 308 -15.79 -4.49 5.67
C THR A 308 -15.08 -3.74 6.79
N LEU A 309 -15.59 -2.56 7.16
CA LEU A 309 -15.09 -1.72 8.23
C LEU A 309 -16.02 -1.80 9.43
N SER A 310 -15.51 -2.29 10.55
CA SER A 310 -16.14 -2.17 11.89
C SER A 310 -15.65 -0.89 12.56
N TYR A 311 -16.55 -0.13 13.17
CA TYR A 311 -16.16 1.09 13.86
C TYR A 311 -15.53 0.83 15.24
N THR A 312 -15.63 -0.40 15.74
CA THR A 312 -15.02 -0.85 17.00
C THR A 312 -13.73 -1.64 16.81
N ASP A 313 -13.61 -2.39 15.70
CA ASP A 313 -12.55 -3.39 15.53
C ASP A 313 -11.65 -3.10 14.31
N GLY A 314 -11.96 -2.06 13.53
CA GLY A 314 -11.24 -1.75 12.31
C GLY A 314 -11.66 -2.62 11.11
N ILE A 315 -10.73 -2.98 10.23
CA ILE A 315 -11.03 -3.78 9.03
C ILE A 315 -11.23 -5.24 9.42
N ASP A 316 -12.41 -5.80 9.11
CA ASP A 316 -12.76 -7.20 9.42
C ASP A 316 -12.26 -8.16 8.33
N THR A 317 -10.94 -8.33 8.29
CA THR A 317 -10.25 -9.20 7.33
C THR A 317 -10.76 -10.64 7.39
N VAL A 318 -11.06 -11.15 8.60
CA VAL A 318 -11.53 -12.54 8.78
C VAL A 318 -12.90 -12.73 8.15
N TYR A 319 -13.82 -11.77 8.36
CA TYR A 319 -15.15 -11.81 7.76
C TYR A 319 -15.06 -11.73 6.23
N ASP A 320 -14.26 -10.82 5.69
CA ASP A 320 -14.07 -10.66 4.26
C ASP A 320 -13.45 -11.94 3.65
N THR A 321 -12.46 -12.53 4.30
CA THR A 321 -11.82 -13.78 3.86
C THR A 321 -12.83 -14.93 3.82
N VAL A 322 -13.62 -15.13 4.88
CA VAL A 322 -14.65 -16.19 4.92
C VAL A 322 -15.72 -15.97 3.85
N THR A 323 -16.14 -14.71 3.66
CA THR A 323 -17.16 -14.35 2.66
C THR A 323 -16.69 -14.65 1.24
N VAL A 324 -15.44 -14.32 0.92
CA VAL A 324 -14.86 -14.63 -0.39
C VAL A 324 -14.56 -16.13 -0.53
N ALA A 325 -14.08 -16.79 0.53
CA ALA A 325 -13.84 -18.22 0.56
C ALA A 325 -15.10 -19.06 0.29
N LEU A 326 -16.28 -18.58 0.71
CA LEU A 326 -17.58 -19.16 0.34
C LEU A 326 -17.82 -19.13 -1.18
N GLN A 327 -17.47 -18.04 -1.84
CA GLN A 327 -17.65 -17.89 -3.29
C GLN A 327 -16.72 -18.81 -4.09
N TYR A 328 -15.52 -19.05 -3.58
CA TYR A 328 -14.50 -19.90 -4.20
C TYR A 328 -14.53 -21.36 -3.73
N GLY A 329 -15.49 -21.73 -2.88
CA GLY A 329 -15.67 -23.10 -2.43
C GLY A 329 -14.55 -23.62 -1.49
N LEU A 330 -13.84 -22.72 -0.80
CA LEU A 330 -12.91 -23.04 0.29
C LEU A 330 -13.60 -23.10 1.64
N VAL A 331 -14.74 -22.44 1.76
CA VAL A 331 -15.71 -22.59 2.82
C VAL A 331 -17.04 -22.99 2.19
N ARG A 332 -17.73 -23.97 2.76
CA ARG A 332 -19.05 -24.42 2.30
C ARG A 332 -20.09 -24.10 3.37
N LYS A 333 -21.25 -23.62 2.96
CA LYS A 333 -22.40 -23.38 3.84
C LYS A 333 -23.51 -24.40 3.58
N SER A 334 -24.05 -25.01 4.62
CA SER A 334 -25.19 -25.92 4.54
C SER A 334 -26.14 -25.64 5.73
N GLY A 335 -27.27 -25.03 5.44
CA GLY A 335 -28.19 -24.53 6.46
C GLY A 335 -27.51 -23.54 7.41
N ALA A 336 -27.49 -23.83 8.70
CA ALA A 336 -26.83 -23.04 9.73
C ALA A 336 -25.34 -23.37 9.92
N TRP A 337 -24.80 -24.32 9.17
CA TRP A 337 -23.43 -24.78 9.33
C TRP A 337 -22.48 -24.21 8.26
N TYR A 338 -21.27 -23.89 8.70
CA TYR A 338 -20.15 -23.48 7.87
C TYR A 338 -19.05 -24.54 7.98
N TYR A 339 -18.50 -24.98 6.86
CA TYR A 339 -17.46 -26.02 6.80
C TYR A 339 -16.20 -25.43 6.17
N LEU A 340 -15.11 -25.40 6.93
CA LEU A 340 -13.79 -25.08 6.42
C LEU A 340 -13.20 -26.30 5.74
N ILE A 341 -12.83 -26.19 4.47
CA ILE A 341 -12.33 -27.29 3.64
C ILE A 341 -10.81 -27.35 3.76
N LYS A 342 -10.30 -28.48 4.25
CA LYS A 342 -8.88 -28.77 4.47
C LYS A 342 -8.46 -30.01 3.67
N GLY A 343 -8.25 -29.85 2.35
CA GLY A 343 -8.01 -30.99 1.47
C GLY A 343 -9.24 -31.89 1.35
N GLU A 344 -9.15 -33.13 1.83
CA GLU A 344 -10.28 -34.09 1.88
C GLU A 344 -11.13 -33.99 3.15
N GLU A 345 -10.66 -33.25 4.17
CA GLU A 345 -11.35 -33.08 5.45
C GLU A 345 -12.18 -31.79 5.47
N GLU A 346 -13.29 -31.83 6.22
CA GLU A 346 -14.13 -30.68 6.47
C GLU A 346 -14.28 -30.44 7.99
N GLN A 347 -14.01 -29.25 8.45
CA GLN A 347 -14.23 -28.84 9.82
C GLN A 347 -15.51 -28.00 9.93
N GLY A 348 -16.52 -28.48 10.64
CA GLY A 348 -17.84 -27.84 10.74
C GLY A 348 -17.98 -26.89 11.92
N PHE A 349 -18.63 -25.74 11.67
CA PHE A 349 -18.94 -24.70 12.66
C PHE A 349 -20.42 -24.34 12.58
N GLN A 350 -21.12 -24.35 13.72
CA GLN A 350 -22.52 -23.93 13.77
C GLN A 350 -22.66 -22.41 13.86
N GLY A 351 -23.01 -21.79 12.73
CA GLY A 351 -23.15 -20.34 12.61
C GLY A 351 -21.87 -19.62 12.19
N LEU A 352 -22.03 -18.48 11.53
CA LEU A 352 -20.93 -17.64 11.05
C LEU A 352 -20.01 -17.18 12.20
N ALA A 353 -20.57 -16.79 13.33
CA ALA A 353 -19.80 -16.30 14.47
C ALA A 353 -18.72 -17.30 14.94
N LYS A 354 -19.06 -18.61 14.96
CA LYS A 354 -18.11 -19.64 15.43
C LYS A 354 -16.91 -19.81 14.49
N ILE A 355 -17.11 -19.81 13.18
CA ILE A 355 -15.98 -19.92 12.25
C ILE A 355 -15.12 -18.66 12.28
N LEU A 356 -15.73 -17.47 12.43
CA LEU A 356 -14.97 -16.22 12.57
C LEU A 356 -14.15 -16.21 13.86
N THR A 357 -14.72 -16.61 14.99
CA THR A 357 -13.99 -16.71 16.27
C THR A 357 -12.82 -17.70 16.14
N TYR A 358 -13.09 -18.88 15.58
CA TYR A 358 -12.05 -19.89 15.36
C TYR A 358 -10.89 -19.36 14.55
N LEU A 359 -11.15 -18.68 13.42
CA LEU A 359 -10.09 -18.15 12.56
C LEU A 359 -9.36 -16.95 13.18
N ARG A 360 -10.01 -16.17 14.05
CA ARG A 360 -9.35 -15.11 14.82
C ARG A 360 -8.39 -15.64 15.88
N GLU A 361 -8.74 -16.77 16.51
CA GLU A 361 -7.91 -17.45 17.50
C GLU A 361 -6.80 -18.32 16.88
N ASN A 362 -6.97 -18.77 15.61
CA ASN A 362 -6.04 -19.65 14.90
C ASN A 362 -5.50 -18.94 13.64
N THR A 363 -4.57 -18.00 13.86
CA THR A 363 -4.02 -17.17 12.78
C THR A 363 -3.31 -17.95 11.68
N GLU A 364 -2.67 -19.10 12.03
CA GLU A 364 -2.04 -20.00 11.04
C GLU A 364 -3.07 -20.58 10.06
N GLU A 365 -4.25 -20.95 10.56
CA GLU A 365 -5.35 -21.46 9.73
C GLU A 365 -5.93 -20.37 8.83
N LEU A 366 -6.02 -19.15 9.35
CA LEU A 366 -6.42 -17.99 8.55
C LEU A 366 -5.42 -17.72 7.42
N ASP A 367 -4.12 -17.77 7.70
CA ASP A 367 -3.06 -17.57 6.69
C ASP A 367 -3.09 -18.66 5.62
N ILE A 368 -3.35 -19.92 6.00
CA ILE A 368 -3.53 -21.02 5.06
C ILE A 368 -4.75 -20.75 4.15
N LEU A 369 -5.86 -20.34 4.74
CA LEU A 369 -7.08 -20.00 3.98
C LEU A 369 -6.85 -18.83 3.02
N ILE A 370 -6.16 -17.77 3.46
CA ILE A 370 -5.82 -16.62 2.61
C ILE A 370 -4.95 -17.05 1.43
N LYS A 371 -3.88 -17.83 1.66
CA LYS A 371 -3.00 -18.33 0.59
C LYS A 371 -3.74 -19.23 -0.40
N ALA A 372 -4.62 -20.13 0.11
CA ALA A 372 -5.44 -20.98 -0.74
C ALA A 372 -6.45 -20.16 -1.58
N LEU A 373 -6.95 -19.07 -1.01
CA LEU A 373 -7.85 -18.16 -1.69
C LEU A 373 -7.11 -17.37 -2.78
N GLU A 374 -5.95 -16.83 -2.50
CA GLU A 374 -5.10 -16.12 -3.46
C GLU A 374 -4.79 -17.03 -4.67
N ALA A 375 -4.36 -18.27 -4.42
CA ALA A 375 -4.07 -19.23 -5.48
C ALA A 375 -5.29 -19.60 -6.35
N LYS A 376 -6.52 -19.53 -5.80
CA LYS A 376 -7.75 -19.75 -6.58
C LYS A 376 -8.25 -18.51 -7.32
N MET A 377 -7.82 -17.33 -6.87
CA MET A 377 -8.19 -16.06 -7.47
C MET A 377 -7.25 -15.65 -8.63
N GLU A 378 -6.03 -16.21 -8.70
CA GLU A 378 -5.10 -16.04 -9.83
C GLU A 378 -5.66 -16.66 -11.12
#